data_d1d6d9aa111267e792ccda6148dd44fb
#
_entry.id   d1d6d9aa111267e792ccda6148dd44fb
#
_cell.length_a   1.000
_cell.length_b   1.000
_cell.length_c   1.000
_cell.angle_alpha   90.00
_cell.angle_beta   90.00
_cell.angle_gamma   90.00
#
_symmetry.space_group_name_H-M   'P 1'
#
loop_
_entity.id
_entity.type
_entity.pdbx_description
1 polymer ?
#
loop_
_entity_poly.entity_id
_entity_poly.type
_entity_poly.pdbx_seq_one_letter_code
_entity_poly.pdbx_strand_id
1 'polypeptide(L)'
;GEGKYESQTGTNVYRDFVELPSQIMENWATEKEFLDLWAVHYQTGEPIPAEVVDRIVAAQNYLAAYSNVRQLSFGMTDMAWHTITEPFEGDVEQFEVASMAPTQVLPVVPGTAMAPAFGHIFSGGYAAGYYGYKWAEVLEADAFSLFKEKGIFNREVSGSFRENILSKGGTEHPMELYVRFRGHKPETRALIEKMGLGK
;
A
#
# COMPACT_ATOMS: atom_id res chain seq x y z
N GLY A 1 -19.44 4.57 -2.73
CA GLY A 1 -19.40 5.61 -3.75
C GLY A 1 -20.73 6.34 -3.88
N GLU A 2 -20.69 7.57 -4.32
CA GLU A 2 -21.87 8.42 -4.55
C GLU A 2 -22.06 8.72 -6.06
N GLY A 3 -21.44 7.90 -6.91
CA GLY A 3 -21.57 8.01 -8.36
C GLY A 3 -22.95 7.60 -8.86
N LYS A 4 -23.37 8.17 -10.00
CA LYS A 4 -24.65 7.85 -10.64
C LYS A 4 -24.73 6.40 -11.15
N TYR A 5 -23.57 5.84 -11.56
CA TYR A 5 -23.49 4.52 -12.14
C TYR A 5 -22.69 3.59 -11.22
N GLU A 6 -23.23 2.41 -10.94
CA GLU A 6 -22.57 1.39 -10.09
C GLU A 6 -21.18 1.01 -10.61
N SER A 7 -21.01 0.90 -11.93
CA SER A 7 -19.73 0.60 -12.56
C SER A 7 -18.61 1.64 -12.35
N GLN A 8 -18.94 2.79 -11.76
CA GLN A 8 -18.00 3.86 -11.43
C GLN A 8 -17.84 4.07 -9.92
N THR A 9 -18.32 3.15 -9.09
CA THR A 9 -18.28 3.29 -7.63
C THR A 9 -17.48 2.16 -6.97
N GLY A 10 -17.22 2.30 -5.67
CA GLY A 10 -16.50 1.32 -4.88
C GLY A 10 -15.07 1.14 -5.39
N THR A 11 -14.70 -0.10 -5.70
CA THR A 11 -13.35 -0.46 -6.18
C THR A 11 -13.20 -0.37 -7.72
N ASN A 12 -14.22 0.14 -8.43
CA ASN A 12 -14.16 0.37 -9.88
C ASN A 12 -13.39 1.67 -10.18
N VAL A 13 -12.11 1.66 -9.85
CA VAL A 13 -11.15 2.76 -10.02
C VAL A 13 -9.92 2.25 -10.79
N TYR A 14 -9.01 3.14 -11.17
CA TYR A 14 -7.71 2.73 -11.70
C TYR A 14 -7.02 1.77 -10.73
N ARG A 15 -6.43 0.70 -11.27
CA ARG A 15 -5.88 -0.40 -10.46
C ARG A 15 -4.78 0.06 -9.50
N ASP A 16 -3.97 1.02 -9.87
CA ASP A 16 -2.92 1.60 -9.05
C ASP A 16 -3.40 2.67 -8.04
N PHE A 17 -4.73 2.90 -8.01
CA PHE A 17 -5.35 3.81 -7.04
C PHE A 17 -6.23 3.09 -6.01
N VAL A 18 -6.59 1.85 -6.29
CA VAL A 18 -7.60 1.10 -5.52
C VAL A 18 -7.18 0.83 -4.07
N GLU A 19 -5.88 0.71 -3.80
CA GLU A 19 -5.35 0.39 -2.47
C GLU A 19 -5.04 1.63 -1.60
N LEU A 20 -5.21 2.85 -2.12
CA LEU A 20 -5.07 4.06 -1.29
C LEU A 20 -6.00 4.04 -0.07
N PRO A 21 -7.31 3.74 -0.18
CA PRO A 21 -8.19 3.73 0.98
C PRO A 21 -7.86 2.64 1.99
N SER A 22 -7.51 1.44 1.56
CA SER A 22 -7.16 0.32 2.44
C SER A 22 -5.87 0.61 3.21
N GLN A 23 -4.82 1.01 2.50
CA GLN A 23 -3.51 1.24 3.11
C GLN A 23 -3.47 2.47 4.01
N ILE A 24 -4.18 3.57 3.67
CA ILE A 24 -4.21 4.75 4.56
C ILE A 24 -4.86 4.41 5.89
N MET A 25 -5.88 3.54 5.90
CA MET A 25 -6.59 3.16 7.13
C MET A 25 -5.69 2.37 8.10
N GLU A 26 -4.68 1.66 7.62
CA GLU A 26 -3.74 0.91 8.45
C GLU A 26 -2.95 1.83 9.41
N ASN A 27 -2.71 3.09 9.05
CA ASN A 27 -1.94 4.01 9.87
C ASN A 27 -2.55 4.25 11.25
N TRP A 28 -3.88 4.30 11.34
CA TRP A 28 -4.56 4.48 12.64
C TRP A 28 -4.25 3.36 13.63
N ALA A 29 -4.00 2.14 13.14
CA ALA A 29 -3.71 0.97 13.99
C ALA A 29 -2.40 1.10 14.81
N THR A 30 -1.59 2.11 14.55
CA THR A 30 -0.36 2.41 15.31
C THR A 30 -0.38 3.80 15.96
N GLU A 31 -1.49 4.52 15.85
CA GLU A 31 -1.67 5.80 16.53
C GLU A 31 -2.23 5.59 17.94
N LYS A 32 -1.46 6.02 18.95
CA LYS A 32 -1.83 5.86 20.39
C LYS A 32 -3.22 6.44 20.67
N GLU A 33 -3.53 7.62 20.12
CA GLU A 33 -4.81 8.29 20.29
C GLU A 33 -5.99 7.46 19.75
N PHE A 34 -5.79 6.71 18.65
CA PHE A 34 -6.79 5.80 18.14
C PHE A 34 -6.87 4.51 18.97
N LEU A 35 -5.73 3.95 19.36
CA LEU A 35 -5.68 2.73 20.16
C LEU A 35 -6.34 2.91 21.54
N ASP A 36 -6.24 4.09 22.13
CA ASP A 36 -6.87 4.41 23.43
C ASP A 36 -8.41 4.31 23.40
N LEU A 37 -9.02 4.32 22.23
CA LEU A 37 -10.48 4.18 22.11
C LEU A 37 -10.97 2.73 22.34
N TRP A 38 -10.11 1.72 22.14
CA TRP A 38 -10.56 0.32 22.13
C TRP A 38 -9.50 -0.70 22.55
N ALA A 39 -8.20 -0.38 22.44
CA ALA A 39 -7.12 -1.33 22.71
C ALA A 39 -6.84 -1.42 24.21
N VAL A 40 -7.75 -2.06 24.93
CA VAL A 40 -7.66 -2.25 26.40
C VAL A 40 -7.43 -3.71 26.76
N HIS A 41 -6.75 -3.93 27.87
CA HIS A 41 -6.50 -5.28 28.39
C HIS A 41 -7.82 -5.96 28.78
N TYR A 42 -8.05 -7.16 28.25
CA TYR A 42 -9.34 -7.87 28.33
C TYR A 42 -9.83 -8.19 29.76
N GLN A 43 -8.95 -8.23 30.76
CA GLN A 43 -9.29 -8.46 32.17
C GLN A 43 -9.30 -7.18 32.99
N THR A 44 -8.29 -6.31 32.81
CA THR A 44 -8.11 -5.12 33.66
C THR A 44 -8.76 -3.88 33.10
N GLY A 45 -9.03 -3.81 31.82
CA GLY A 45 -9.55 -2.63 31.11
C GLY A 45 -8.50 -1.52 30.92
N GLU A 46 -7.25 -1.76 31.30
CA GLU A 46 -6.17 -0.77 31.13
C GLU A 46 -5.82 -0.59 29.64
N PRO A 47 -5.61 0.66 29.17
CA PRO A 47 -5.21 0.91 27.79
C PRO A 47 -3.80 0.39 27.54
N ILE A 48 -3.49 0.09 26.25
CA ILE A 48 -2.15 -0.32 25.84
C ILE A 48 -1.11 0.76 26.20
N PRO A 49 -0.01 0.44 26.92
CA PRO A 49 1.01 1.41 27.27
C PRO A 49 1.68 2.06 26.05
N ALA A 50 2.01 3.35 26.14
CA ALA A 50 2.65 4.10 25.05
C ALA A 50 3.97 3.46 24.61
N GLU A 51 4.80 2.99 25.53
CA GLU A 51 6.08 2.33 25.23
C GLU A 51 5.91 1.01 24.47
N VAL A 52 4.74 0.35 24.57
CA VAL A 52 4.43 -0.83 23.75
C VAL A 52 4.12 -0.41 22.32
N VAL A 53 3.33 0.65 22.15
CA VAL A 53 3.04 1.22 20.81
C VAL A 53 4.32 1.69 20.14
N ASP A 54 5.20 2.41 20.85
CA ASP A 54 6.48 2.87 20.32
C ASP A 54 7.37 1.70 19.85
N ARG A 55 7.39 0.59 20.60
CA ARG A 55 8.11 -0.63 20.20
C ARG A 55 7.50 -1.30 18.95
N ILE A 56 6.19 -1.28 18.81
CA ILE A 56 5.50 -1.79 17.62
C ILE A 56 5.91 -0.95 16.39
N VAL A 57 5.87 0.38 16.50
CA VAL A 57 6.29 1.28 15.42
C VAL A 57 7.77 1.08 15.07
N ALA A 58 8.64 0.98 16.06
CA ALA A 58 10.06 0.71 15.85
C ALA A 58 10.30 -0.64 15.14
N ALA A 59 9.52 -1.68 15.50
CA ALA A 59 9.62 -2.99 14.88
C ALA A 59 9.18 -2.99 13.41
N GLN A 60 8.25 -2.13 12.99
CA GLN A 60 7.86 -1.99 11.58
C GLN A 60 9.01 -1.52 10.70
N ASN A 61 9.96 -0.78 11.24
CA ASN A 61 11.14 -0.31 10.52
C ASN A 61 12.28 -1.33 10.49
N TYR A 62 12.15 -2.48 11.18
CA TYR A 62 13.13 -3.56 11.10
C TYR A 62 13.13 -4.18 9.72
N LEU A 63 14.28 -4.17 9.06
CA LEU A 63 14.46 -4.63 7.68
C LEU A 63 13.54 -3.93 6.66
N ALA A 64 13.12 -2.69 6.90
CA ALA A 64 12.23 -1.94 6.01
C ALA A 64 12.77 -1.84 4.58
N ALA A 65 14.08 -1.61 4.40
CA ALA A 65 14.71 -1.58 3.09
C ALA A 65 14.59 -2.93 2.35
N TYR A 66 14.84 -4.05 3.05
CA TYR A 66 14.67 -5.38 2.47
C TYR A 66 13.20 -5.63 2.06
N SER A 67 12.26 -5.33 2.96
CA SER A 67 10.83 -5.51 2.67
C SER A 67 10.39 -4.68 1.47
N ASN A 68 10.90 -3.45 1.35
CA ASN A 68 10.62 -2.58 0.21
C ASN A 68 11.15 -3.17 -1.10
N VAL A 69 12.42 -3.60 -1.12
CA VAL A 69 13.05 -4.22 -2.31
C VAL A 69 12.33 -5.51 -2.70
N ARG A 70 11.86 -6.30 -1.72
CA ARG A 70 11.07 -7.49 -1.98
C ARG A 70 9.73 -7.18 -2.66
N GLN A 71 9.03 -6.12 -2.25
CA GLN A 71 7.81 -5.68 -2.94
C GLN A 71 8.10 -5.24 -4.38
N LEU A 72 9.22 -4.58 -4.62
CA LEU A 72 9.66 -4.24 -5.98
C LEU A 72 9.93 -5.49 -6.82
N SER A 73 10.52 -6.55 -6.23
CA SER A 73 10.74 -7.80 -6.95
C SER A 73 9.44 -8.45 -7.42
N PHE A 74 8.37 -8.36 -6.65
CA PHE A 74 7.05 -8.86 -7.06
C PHE A 74 6.49 -8.08 -8.26
N GLY A 75 6.61 -6.75 -8.25
CA GLY A 75 6.22 -5.92 -9.39
C GLY A 75 7.04 -6.22 -10.64
N MET A 76 8.35 -6.46 -10.51
CA MET A 76 9.21 -6.84 -11.64
C MET A 76 8.82 -8.20 -12.22
N THR A 77 8.54 -9.18 -11.36
CA THR A 77 8.08 -10.50 -11.78
C THR A 77 6.72 -10.44 -12.46
N ASP A 78 5.79 -9.65 -11.93
CA ASP A 78 4.50 -9.38 -12.55
C ASP A 78 4.67 -8.82 -13.97
N MET A 79 5.47 -7.76 -14.13
CA MET A 79 5.73 -7.17 -15.44
C MET A 79 6.45 -8.15 -16.38
N ALA A 80 7.39 -8.94 -15.88
CA ALA A 80 8.08 -9.93 -16.69
C ALA A 80 7.11 -10.96 -17.28
N TRP A 81 6.19 -11.50 -16.46
CA TRP A 81 5.17 -12.44 -16.94
C TRP A 81 4.17 -11.83 -17.91
N HIS A 82 3.79 -10.58 -17.74
CA HIS A 82 2.74 -9.92 -18.53
C HIS A 82 3.26 -9.12 -19.73
N THR A 83 4.57 -9.17 -20.00
CA THR A 83 5.17 -8.57 -21.21
C THR A 83 5.67 -9.60 -22.22
N ILE A 84 5.58 -10.89 -21.92
CA ILE A 84 5.87 -11.95 -22.91
C ILE A 84 4.79 -11.94 -24.00
N THR A 85 5.21 -12.13 -25.26
CA THR A 85 4.31 -12.09 -26.44
C THR A 85 4.03 -13.46 -27.04
N GLU A 86 4.79 -14.46 -26.63
CA GLU A 86 4.67 -15.84 -27.09
C GLU A 86 4.36 -16.78 -25.92
N PRO A 87 3.76 -17.95 -26.14
CA PRO A 87 3.55 -18.95 -25.11
C PRO A 87 4.87 -19.29 -24.38
N PHE A 88 4.85 -19.30 -23.07
CA PHE A 88 6.02 -19.62 -22.27
C PHE A 88 6.18 -21.15 -22.17
N GLU A 89 7.31 -21.67 -22.64
CA GLU A 89 7.66 -23.09 -22.62
C GLU A 89 8.93 -23.39 -21.78
N GLY A 90 9.41 -22.35 -21.04
CA GLY A 90 10.64 -22.44 -20.24
C GLY A 90 10.42 -22.96 -18.83
N ASP A 91 11.52 -22.98 -18.07
CA ASP A 91 11.53 -23.29 -16.65
C ASP A 91 11.04 -22.08 -15.81
N VAL A 92 9.95 -22.26 -15.05
CA VAL A 92 9.30 -21.21 -14.25
C VAL A 92 10.21 -20.66 -13.17
N GLU A 93 10.98 -21.53 -12.49
CA GLU A 93 11.92 -21.11 -11.43
C GLU A 93 13.01 -20.22 -12.02
N GLN A 94 13.61 -20.63 -13.13
CA GLN A 94 14.67 -19.86 -13.81
C GLN A 94 14.14 -18.51 -14.31
N PHE A 95 12.94 -18.47 -14.87
CA PHE A 95 12.32 -17.23 -15.33
C PHE A 95 12.07 -16.26 -14.15
N GLU A 96 11.54 -16.76 -13.04
CA GLU A 96 11.30 -15.97 -11.84
C GLU A 96 12.62 -15.42 -11.26
N VAL A 97 13.64 -16.29 -11.10
CA VAL A 97 14.98 -15.88 -10.63
C VAL A 97 15.57 -14.78 -11.52
N ALA A 98 15.47 -14.94 -12.84
CA ALA A 98 15.97 -13.94 -13.79
C ALA A 98 15.21 -12.62 -13.68
N SER A 99 13.88 -12.65 -13.52
CA SER A 99 13.05 -11.46 -13.39
C SER A 99 13.32 -10.68 -12.09
N MET A 100 13.66 -11.39 -11.00
CA MET A 100 13.96 -10.80 -9.70
C MET A 100 15.44 -10.41 -9.53
N ALA A 101 16.33 -10.79 -10.43
CA ALA A 101 17.77 -10.62 -10.29
C ALA A 101 18.21 -9.18 -9.88
N PRO A 102 17.63 -8.08 -10.44
CA PRO A 102 18.01 -6.72 -10.06
C PRO A 102 17.67 -6.35 -8.61
N THR A 103 16.76 -7.09 -7.97
CA THR A 103 16.28 -6.87 -6.60
C THR A 103 16.64 -8.00 -5.65
N GLN A 104 17.47 -8.95 -6.10
CA GLN A 104 17.89 -10.10 -5.30
C GLN A 104 18.91 -9.68 -4.23
N VAL A 105 18.49 -9.66 -2.97
CA VAL A 105 19.33 -9.29 -1.81
C VAL A 105 19.89 -10.51 -1.10
N LEU A 106 19.11 -11.59 -1.01
CA LEU A 106 19.48 -12.81 -0.33
C LEU A 106 19.68 -13.95 -1.35
N PRO A 107 20.45 -14.98 -1.03
CA PRO A 107 20.61 -16.15 -1.90
C PRO A 107 19.26 -16.77 -2.27
N VAL A 108 19.13 -17.20 -3.52
CA VAL A 108 17.98 -17.99 -3.97
C VAL A 108 18.02 -19.36 -3.31
N VAL A 109 16.89 -19.87 -2.87
CA VAL A 109 16.75 -21.25 -2.38
C VAL A 109 16.32 -22.11 -3.57
N PRO A 110 17.17 -23.04 -4.05
CA PRO A 110 16.84 -23.88 -5.20
C PRO A 110 15.55 -24.70 -4.97
N GLY A 111 14.79 -24.88 -6.03
CA GLY A 111 13.53 -25.63 -5.98
C GLY A 111 12.35 -24.83 -5.40
N THR A 112 12.49 -23.52 -5.27
CA THR A 112 11.40 -22.64 -4.83
C THR A 112 10.99 -21.67 -5.93
N ALA A 113 9.68 -21.53 -6.16
CA ALA A 113 9.10 -20.55 -7.07
C ALA A 113 7.81 -19.99 -6.48
N MET A 114 7.63 -18.68 -6.55
CA MET A 114 6.42 -18.00 -6.08
C MET A 114 5.34 -17.97 -7.17
N ALA A 115 5.72 -17.87 -8.43
CA ALA A 115 4.83 -17.69 -9.56
C ALA A 115 3.65 -18.68 -9.59
N PRO A 116 3.82 -20.00 -9.35
CA PRO A 116 2.70 -20.96 -9.36
C PRO A 116 1.62 -20.69 -8.31
N ALA A 117 1.95 -19.97 -7.24
CA ALA A 117 1.03 -19.62 -6.15
C ALA A 117 0.65 -18.12 -6.15
N PHE A 118 1.15 -17.36 -7.13
CA PHE A 118 0.96 -15.90 -7.16
C PHE A 118 -0.40 -15.50 -7.76
N GLY A 119 -1.46 -15.85 -7.02
CA GLY A 119 -2.84 -15.59 -7.42
C GLY A 119 -3.16 -14.13 -7.73
N HIS A 120 -2.52 -13.16 -7.06
CA HIS A 120 -2.73 -11.73 -7.31
C HIS A 120 -2.59 -11.36 -8.80
N ILE A 121 -1.51 -11.83 -9.44
CA ILE A 121 -1.19 -11.46 -10.82
C ILE A 121 -1.80 -12.40 -11.87
N PHE A 122 -2.19 -13.63 -11.50
CA PHE A 122 -2.75 -14.59 -12.45
C PHE A 122 -4.27 -14.79 -12.34
N SER A 123 -4.87 -14.51 -11.17
CA SER A 123 -6.31 -14.69 -10.95
C SER A 123 -6.96 -13.60 -10.10
N GLY A 124 -6.18 -12.76 -9.43
CA GLY A 124 -6.65 -11.77 -8.45
C GLY A 124 -6.91 -10.36 -9.02
N GLY A 125 -6.75 -10.15 -10.33
CA GLY A 125 -7.04 -8.87 -10.99
C GLY A 125 -5.90 -7.84 -10.90
N TYR A 126 -4.67 -8.25 -10.54
CA TYR A 126 -3.47 -7.40 -10.49
C TYR A 126 -2.45 -7.73 -11.59
N ALA A 127 -2.87 -8.38 -12.68
CA ALA A 127 -2.03 -8.64 -13.84
C ALA A 127 -1.44 -7.34 -14.41
N ALA A 128 -0.11 -7.24 -14.53
CA ALA A 128 0.63 -6.02 -14.86
C ALA A 128 0.27 -4.82 -13.96
N GLY A 129 -0.25 -5.07 -12.75
CA GLY A 129 -0.77 -4.06 -11.84
C GLY A 129 -0.28 -4.20 -10.40
N TYR A 130 0.59 -5.16 -10.08
CA TYR A 130 1.08 -5.36 -8.73
C TYR A 130 1.88 -4.15 -8.19
N TYR A 131 2.54 -3.39 -9.06
CA TYR A 131 3.21 -2.13 -8.70
C TYR A 131 2.28 -1.14 -7.98
N GLY A 132 0.96 -1.27 -8.20
CA GLY A 132 -0.07 -0.43 -7.61
C GLY A 132 -0.05 -0.42 -6.08
N TYR A 133 0.35 -1.53 -5.44
CA TYR A 133 0.54 -1.57 -3.97
C TYR A 133 1.63 -0.61 -3.51
N LYS A 134 2.77 -0.59 -4.19
CA LYS A 134 3.87 0.33 -3.85
C LYS A 134 3.54 1.79 -4.19
N TRP A 135 2.83 2.01 -5.28
CA TRP A 135 2.33 3.33 -5.62
C TRP A 135 1.30 3.84 -4.59
N ALA A 136 0.40 2.97 -4.15
CA ALA A 136 -0.56 3.30 -3.10
C ALA A 136 0.11 3.61 -1.75
N GLU A 137 1.24 2.98 -1.41
CA GLU A 137 2.04 3.36 -0.23
C GLU A 137 2.58 4.80 -0.33
N VAL A 138 2.97 5.25 -1.52
CA VAL A 138 3.35 6.67 -1.73
C VAL A 138 2.16 7.59 -1.48
N LEU A 139 1.02 7.24 -2.08
CA LEU A 139 -0.21 8.03 -1.96
C LEU A 139 -0.68 8.11 -0.51
N GLU A 140 -0.74 6.96 0.19
CA GLU A 140 -1.26 6.89 1.55
C GLU A 140 -0.38 7.61 2.56
N ALA A 141 0.95 7.45 2.47
CA ALA A 141 1.88 8.10 3.39
C ALA A 141 1.82 9.63 3.26
N ASP A 142 1.80 10.15 2.03
CA ASP A 142 1.64 11.57 1.79
C ASP A 142 0.24 12.08 2.19
N ALA A 143 -0.82 11.32 1.92
CA ALA A 143 -2.18 11.67 2.35
C ALA A 143 -2.31 11.64 3.88
N PHE A 144 -1.75 10.62 4.55
CA PHE A 144 -1.81 10.52 6.01
C PHE A 144 -1.01 11.60 6.72
N SER A 145 0.05 12.13 6.10
CA SER A 145 0.81 13.25 6.67
C SER A 145 -0.06 14.48 6.93
N LEU A 146 -1.10 14.72 6.10
CA LEU A 146 -2.07 15.77 6.35
C LEU A 146 -2.92 15.52 7.61
N PHE A 147 -3.31 14.26 7.86
CA PHE A 147 -3.97 13.88 9.10
C PHE A 147 -3.07 14.05 10.32
N LYS A 148 -1.79 13.72 10.20
CA LYS A 148 -0.79 13.95 11.28
C LYS A 148 -0.64 15.44 11.57
N GLU A 149 -0.60 16.28 10.54
CA GLU A 149 -0.46 17.73 10.69
C GLU A 149 -1.69 18.40 11.34
N LYS A 150 -2.90 17.99 10.92
CA LYS A 150 -4.16 18.63 11.33
C LYS A 150 -4.89 17.92 12.47
N GLY A 151 -4.42 16.74 12.87
CA GLY A 151 -5.03 15.84 13.84
C GLY A 151 -5.72 14.65 13.16
N ILE A 152 -5.44 13.45 13.67
CA ILE A 152 -5.90 12.19 13.04
C ILE A 152 -7.44 12.02 13.05
N PHE A 153 -8.14 12.77 13.89
CA PHE A 153 -9.61 12.82 13.96
C PHE A 153 -10.21 14.13 13.43
N ASN A 154 -9.43 14.93 12.71
CA ASN A 154 -9.90 16.18 12.14
C ASN A 154 -11.04 15.93 11.13
N ARG A 155 -12.20 16.52 11.42
CA ARG A 155 -13.42 16.32 10.63
C ARG A 155 -13.38 16.99 9.26
N GLU A 156 -12.66 18.08 9.10
CA GLU A 156 -12.52 18.75 7.82
C GLU A 156 -11.64 17.90 6.87
N VAL A 157 -10.52 17.37 7.38
CA VAL A 157 -9.62 16.49 6.60
C VAL A 157 -10.34 15.20 6.23
N SER A 158 -10.98 14.54 7.19
CA SER A 158 -11.70 13.28 6.94
C SER A 158 -12.91 13.47 6.02
N GLY A 159 -13.62 14.60 6.16
CA GLY A 159 -14.71 14.99 5.26
C GLY A 159 -14.21 15.21 3.84
N SER A 160 -13.11 15.95 3.68
CA SER A 160 -12.47 16.18 2.38
C SER A 160 -11.96 14.87 1.73
N PHE A 161 -11.36 13.98 2.52
CA PHE A 161 -10.94 12.64 2.03
C PHE A 161 -12.16 11.82 1.54
N ARG A 162 -13.21 11.78 2.35
CA ARG A 162 -14.47 11.13 1.96
C ARG A 162 -15.05 11.73 0.67
N GLU A 163 -15.16 13.04 0.60
CA GLU A 163 -15.79 13.74 -0.52
C GLU A 163 -14.98 13.63 -1.82
N ASN A 164 -13.64 13.79 -1.75
CA ASN A 164 -12.79 13.87 -2.92
C ASN A 164 -12.24 12.50 -3.37
N ILE A 165 -12.11 11.55 -2.46
CA ILE A 165 -11.55 10.21 -2.77
C ILE A 165 -12.64 9.14 -2.72
N LEU A 166 -13.22 8.88 -1.54
CA LEU A 166 -14.06 7.70 -1.33
C LEU A 166 -15.39 7.78 -2.08
N SER A 167 -16.03 8.95 -2.10
CA SER A 167 -17.34 9.12 -2.72
C SER A 167 -17.28 9.12 -4.25
N LYS A 168 -16.15 9.54 -4.81
CA LYS A 168 -15.99 9.74 -6.26
C LYS A 168 -15.80 8.44 -7.03
N GLY A 169 -15.17 7.43 -6.43
CA GLY A 169 -14.87 6.19 -7.16
C GLY A 169 -14.08 6.47 -8.44
N GLY A 170 -14.53 5.90 -9.56
CA GLY A 170 -13.93 6.05 -10.88
C GLY A 170 -14.55 7.16 -11.76
N THR A 171 -15.27 8.11 -11.17
CA THR A 171 -15.98 9.18 -11.93
C THR A 171 -15.05 10.24 -12.52
N GLU A 172 -13.87 10.39 -11.96
CA GLU A 172 -12.86 11.37 -12.36
C GLU A 172 -11.46 10.72 -12.32
N HIS A 173 -10.48 11.35 -12.98
CA HIS A 173 -9.10 10.83 -12.95
C HIS A 173 -8.53 10.89 -11.52
N PRO A 174 -7.92 9.79 -11.00
CA PRO A 174 -7.49 9.70 -9.60
C PRO A 174 -6.48 10.77 -9.20
N MET A 175 -5.58 11.20 -10.08
CA MET A 175 -4.65 12.28 -9.77
C MET A 175 -5.35 13.63 -9.53
N GLU A 176 -6.46 13.90 -10.22
CA GLU A 176 -7.24 15.11 -10.00
C GLU A 176 -7.95 15.07 -8.65
N LEU A 177 -8.52 13.91 -8.31
CA LEU A 177 -9.14 13.67 -7.00
C LEU A 177 -8.12 13.82 -5.88
N TYR A 178 -6.94 13.22 -6.06
CA TYR A 178 -5.86 13.29 -5.09
C TYR A 178 -5.37 14.72 -4.85
N VAL A 179 -5.10 15.47 -5.93
CA VAL A 179 -4.65 16.86 -5.83
C VAL A 179 -5.72 17.75 -5.19
N ARG A 180 -7.00 17.48 -5.46
CA ARG A 180 -8.11 18.20 -4.83
C ARG A 180 -8.16 17.98 -3.32
N PHE A 181 -7.86 16.77 -2.87
CA PHE A 181 -7.77 16.44 -1.44
C PHE A 181 -6.48 16.98 -0.81
N ARG A 182 -5.32 16.72 -1.43
CA ARG A 182 -4.00 16.95 -0.81
C ARG A 182 -3.46 18.37 -1.06
N GLY A 183 -3.90 19.02 -2.13
CA GLY A 183 -3.43 20.34 -2.56
C GLY A 183 -2.21 20.30 -3.51
N HIS A 184 -1.59 19.15 -3.69
CA HIS A 184 -0.44 18.92 -4.58
C HIS A 184 -0.40 17.48 -5.07
N LYS A 185 0.47 17.19 -6.03
CA LYS A 185 0.75 15.81 -6.47
C LYS A 185 1.46 15.03 -5.36
N PRO A 186 1.28 13.68 -5.30
CA PRO A 186 1.92 12.86 -4.27
C PRO A 186 3.44 12.96 -4.32
N GLU A 187 4.06 12.95 -3.15
CA GLU A 187 5.51 12.99 -2.97
C GLU A 187 6.00 11.74 -2.22
N THR A 188 7.16 11.22 -2.61
CA THR A 188 7.74 10.02 -2.00
C THR A 188 8.33 10.27 -0.61
N ARG A 189 8.54 11.53 -0.25
CA ARG A 189 9.20 11.93 1.00
C ARG A 189 8.53 11.34 2.23
N ALA A 190 7.21 11.44 2.32
CA ALA A 190 6.45 10.93 3.48
C ALA A 190 6.62 9.41 3.66
N LEU A 191 6.65 8.65 2.57
CA LEU A 191 6.91 7.21 2.62
C LEU A 191 8.33 6.90 3.09
N ILE A 192 9.34 7.61 2.59
CA ILE A 192 10.74 7.44 2.98
C ILE A 192 10.92 7.72 4.48
N GLU A 193 10.30 8.79 4.98
CA GLU A 193 10.29 9.13 6.41
C GLU A 193 9.58 8.06 7.25
N LYS A 194 8.41 7.57 6.81
CA LYS A 194 7.63 6.49 7.45
C LYS A 194 8.44 5.20 7.58
N MET A 195 9.24 4.85 6.57
CA MET A 195 10.12 3.68 6.59
C MET A 195 11.41 3.88 7.42
N GLY A 196 11.61 5.04 8.03
CA GLY A 196 12.83 5.35 8.80
C GLY A 196 14.10 5.50 7.95
N LEU A 197 13.97 5.69 6.64
CA LEU A 197 15.10 5.80 5.68
C LEU A 197 15.47 7.24 5.35
N GLY A 198 14.75 8.23 5.87
CA GLY A 198 14.87 9.65 5.54
C GLY A 198 15.77 10.46 6.49
N LYS A 199 16.80 9.85 7.11
CA LYS A 199 17.75 10.55 7.99
C LYS A 199 19.02 10.90 7.26
#